data_8576941ce26b9ef74cf80ebfd45122b3
#
_entry.id   8576941ce26b9ef74cf80ebfd45122b3
#
_cell.length_a   1.000
_cell.length_b   1.000
_cell.length_c   1.000
_cell.angle_alpha   90.00
_cell.angle_beta   90.00
_cell.angle_gamma   90.00
#
_symmetry.space_group_name_H-M   'P 1'
#
loop_
_entity.id
_entity.type
_entity.pdbx_description
1 polymer ?
#
loop_
_entity_poly.entity_id
_entity_poly.type
_entity_poly.pdbx_seq_one_letter_code
_entity_poly.pdbx_strand_id
1 'polypeptide(L)'
;MRTNPHILEINTRSWLKRQETQTGRKFTLDDIPDSSLQKMKEDGFDAVWFMGVWTSSPTAQKIARANADIQNQIRAIKPDFKTEDITASPYAVYDYEVDPSLGGNDAIRRLHER
;
A
#
# COMPACT_ATOMS: atom_id res chain seq x y z
N MET A 1 -19.62 -16.24 -3.26
CA MET A 1 -19.41 -14.98 -4.04
C MET A 1 -20.39 -14.94 -5.19
N ARG A 2 -20.95 -13.79 -5.48
CA ARG A 2 -21.88 -13.65 -6.62
C ARG A 2 -21.17 -13.82 -7.97
N THR A 3 -21.93 -14.08 -9.03
CA THR A 3 -21.40 -14.34 -10.39
C THR A 3 -20.57 -13.17 -10.92
N ASN A 4 -20.99 -11.94 -10.65
CA ASN A 4 -20.27 -10.71 -11.01
C ASN A 4 -19.87 -9.98 -9.75
N PRO A 5 -18.77 -10.39 -9.08
CA PRO A 5 -18.38 -9.80 -7.81
C PRO A 5 -17.90 -8.35 -7.98
N HIS A 6 -18.21 -7.53 -6.99
CA HIS A 6 -17.68 -6.19 -6.89
C HIS A 6 -16.37 -6.22 -6.10
N ILE A 7 -15.29 -5.79 -6.73
CA ILE A 7 -13.95 -5.79 -6.14
C ILE A 7 -13.52 -4.34 -5.90
N LEU A 8 -13.13 -4.06 -4.66
CA LEU A 8 -12.51 -2.78 -4.30
C LEU A 8 -10.99 -2.93 -4.44
N GLU A 9 -10.41 -2.14 -5.32
CA GLU A 9 -8.95 -2.05 -5.45
C GLU A 9 -8.44 -0.94 -4.53
N ILE A 10 -7.44 -1.28 -3.70
CA ILE A 10 -6.80 -0.33 -2.79
C ILE A 10 -5.33 -0.22 -3.14
N ASN A 11 -4.85 1.00 -3.37
CA ASN A 11 -3.42 1.28 -3.39
C ASN A 11 -2.92 1.23 -1.95
N THR A 12 -2.42 0.06 -1.55
CA THR A 12 -2.16 -0.28 -0.16
C THR A 12 -1.21 0.69 0.52
N ARG A 13 -0.07 1.00 -0.12
CA ARG A 13 0.95 1.87 0.48
C ARG A 13 0.45 3.28 0.68
N SER A 14 -0.24 3.84 -0.31
CA SER A 14 -0.83 5.18 -0.22
C SER A 14 -1.93 5.24 0.83
N TRP A 15 -2.76 4.22 0.90
CA TRP A 15 -3.86 4.15 1.85
C TRP A 15 -3.36 4.04 3.29
N LEU A 16 -2.38 3.16 3.55
CA LEU A 16 -1.77 3.02 4.87
C LEU A 16 -1.03 4.31 5.28
N LYS A 17 -0.35 4.96 4.35
CA LYS A 17 0.33 6.22 4.62
C LYS A 17 -0.65 7.33 5.02
N ARG A 18 -1.81 7.35 4.40
CA ARG A 18 -2.88 8.29 4.78
C ARG A 18 -3.37 8.02 6.20
N GLN A 19 -3.50 6.74 6.59
CA GLN A 19 -3.87 6.38 7.96
C GLN A 19 -2.79 6.82 8.95
N GLU A 20 -1.51 6.66 8.61
CA GLU A 20 -0.40 7.15 9.45
C GLU A 20 -0.49 8.65 9.69
N THR A 21 -0.78 9.42 8.65
CA THR A 21 -0.92 10.87 8.74
C THR A 21 -2.08 11.27 9.66
N GLN A 22 -3.20 10.55 9.58
CA GLN A 22 -4.39 10.84 10.40
C GLN A 22 -4.23 10.43 11.86
N THR A 23 -3.53 9.32 12.13
CA THR A 23 -3.41 8.75 13.48
C THR A 23 -2.13 9.18 14.20
N GLY A 24 -1.14 9.69 13.48
CA GLY A 24 0.16 10.06 14.04
C GLY A 24 1.04 8.87 14.41
N ARG A 25 0.74 7.67 13.95
CA ARG A 25 1.52 6.46 14.22
C ARG A 25 1.69 5.61 12.97
N LYS A 26 2.70 4.72 12.98
CA LYS A 26 2.92 3.76 11.90
C LYS A 26 1.72 2.82 11.77
N PHE A 27 1.38 2.49 10.53
CA PHE A 27 0.20 1.70 10.21
C PHE A 27 0.59 0.56 9.27
N THR A 28 0.29 -0.68 9.66
CA THR A 28 0.48 -1.87 8.84
C THR A 28 -0.86 -2.51 8.51
N LEU A 29 -0.83 -3.61 7.76
CA LEU A 29 -2.06 -4.37 7.44
C LEU A 29 -2.76 -4.89 8.70
N ASP A 30 -2.01 -5.17 9.77
CA ASP A 30 -2.60 -5.60 11.05
C ASP A 30 -3.39 -4.48 11.75
N ASP A 31 -3.10 -3.23 11.44
CA ASP A 31 -3.72 -2.08 12.09
C ASP A 31 -5.05 -1.67 11.45
N ILE A 32 -5.44 -2.29 10.35
CA ILE A 32 -6.72 -2.00 9.69
C ILE A 32 -7.86 -2.32 10.65
N PRO A 33 -8.67 -1.32 11.04
CA PRO A 33 -9.75 -1.56 11.99
C PRO A 33 -10.90 -2.34 11.37
N ASP A 34 -11.59 -3.12 12.19
CA ASP A 34 -12.77 -3.88 11.76
C ASP A 34 -13.85 -2.97 11.18
N SER A 35 -13.96 -1.75 11.68
CA SER A 35 -14.89 -0.75 11.15
C SER A 35 -14.65 -0.42 9.68
N SER A 36 -13.38 -0.38 9.24
CA SER A 36 -13.04 -0.18 7.83
C SER A 36 -13.50 -1.34 6.97
N LEU A 37 -13.29 -2.57 7.43
CA LEU A 37 -13.73 -3.78 6.73
C LEU A 37 -15.26 -3.85 6.67
N GLN A 38 -15.93 -3.52 7.77
CA GLN A 38 -17.39 -3.48 7.84
C GLN A 38 -17.96 -2.45 6.85
N LYS A 39 -17.36 -1.28 6.78
CA LYS A 39 -17.75 -0.23 5.82
C LYS A 39 -17.65 -0.70 4.38
N MET A 40 -16.56 -1.39 4.01
CA MET A 40 -16.38 -1.96 2.69
C MET A 40 -17.49 -2.96 2.36
N LYS A 41 -17.85 -3.81 3.32
CA LYS A 41 -18.94 -4.78 3.16
C LYS A 41 -20.28 -4.09 2.97
N GLU A 42 -20.57 -3.08 3.80
CA GLU A 42 -21.81 -2.30 3.72
C GLU A 42 -21.94 -1.53 2.42
N ASP A 43 -20.82 -1.08 1.86
CA ASP A 43 -20.77 -0.41 0.56
C ASP A 43 -20.99 -1.39 -0.63
N GLY A 44 -21.08 -2.69 -0.36
CA GLY A 44 -21.45 -3.70 -1.35
C GLY A 44 -20.29 -4.39 -2.04
N PHE A 45 -19.08 -4.28 -1.52
CA PHE A 45 -17.92 -4.98 -2.08
C PHE A 45 -17.86 -6.44 -1.60
N ASP A 46 -17.58 -7.34 -2.52
CA ASP A 46 -17.47 -8.78 -2.26
C ASP A 46 -16.03 -9.20 -1.94
N ALA A 47 -15.06 -8.46 -2.46
CA ALA A 47 -13.65 -8.73 -2.27
C ALA A 47 -12.85 -7.42 -2.27
N VAL A 48 -11.67 -7.47 -1.68
CA VAL A 48 -10.74 -6.35 -1.67
C VAL A 48 -9.44 -6.80 -2.30
N TRP A 49 -8.94 -6.01 -3.25
CA TRP A 49 -7.63 -6.21 -3.87
C TRP A 49 -6.65 -5.20 -3.28
N PHE A 50 -5.74 -5.69 -2.44
CA PHE A 50 -4.65 -4.88 -1.90
C PHE A 50 -3.49 -4.84 -2.90
N MET A 51 -3.45 -3.80 -3.71
CA MET A 51 -2.46 -3.63 -4.76
C MET A 51 -1.09 -3.24 -4.16
N GLY A 52 -0.02 -3.82 -4.69
CA GLY A 52 1.33 -3.38 -4.38
C GLY A 52 1.86 -3.77 -3.02
N VAL A 53 1.43 -4.92 -2.49
CA VAL A 53 1.85 -5.42 -1.17
C VAL A 53 3.18 -6.19 -1.20
N TRP A 54 3.66 -6.56 -2.38
CA TRP A 54 4.87 -7.37 -2.51
C TRP A 54 6.14 -6.60 -2.15
N THR A 55 7.19 -7.33 -1.79
CA THR A 55 8.49 -6.75 -1.50
C THR A 55 9.04 -6.03 -2.73
N SER A 56 9.33 -4.75 -2.59
CA SER A 56 9.81 -3.90 -3.68
C SER A 56 11.26 -4.22 -4.06
N SER A 57 11.60 -4.00 -5.34
CA SER A 57 12.97 -4.11 -5.83
C SER A 57 13.83 -2.98 -5.25
N PRO A 58 14.90 -3.29 -4.49
CA PRO A 58 15.84 -2.28 -4.01
C PRO A 58 16.55 -1.54 -5.15
N THR A 59 16.86 -2.25 -6.24
CA THR A 59 17.47 -1.67 -7.43
C THR A 59 16.56 -0.66 -8.11
N ALA A 60 15.29 -1.01 -8.31
CA ALA A 60 14.29 -0.10 -8.90
C ALA A 60 14.08 1.14 -8.02
N GLN A 61 14.06 0.99 -6.71
CA GLN A 61 13.96 2.10 -5.77
C GLN A 61 15.17 3.03 -5.86
N LYS A 62 16.37 2.46 -5.95
CA LYS A 62 17.61 3.22 -6.10
C LYS A 62 17.62 4.02 -7.41
N ILE A 63 17.19 3.41 -8.51
CA ILE A 63 17.06 4.07 -9.81
C ILE A 63 16.05 5.22 -9.74
N ALA A 64 14.88 4.99 -9.15
CA ALA A 64 13.85 6.02 -9.00
C ALA A 64 14.34 7.21 -8.18
N ARG A 65 15.04 6.97 -7.08
CA ARG A 65 15.62 8.01 -6.23
C ARG A 65 16.71 8.84 -6.91
N ALA A 66 17.44 8.25 -7.85
CA ALA A 66 18.48 8.91 -8.62
C ALA A 66 17.94 9.66 -9.85
N ASN A 67 16.68 9.48 -10.22
CA ASN A 67 16.09 10.07 -11.42
C ASN A 67 15.64 11.51 -11.16
N ALA A 68 16.30 12.47 -11.85
CA ALA A 68 16.00 13.89 -11.68
C ALA A 68 14.59 14.26 -12.12
N ASP A 69 14.05 13.63 -13.14
CA ASP A 69 12.70 13.90 -13.63
C ASP A 69 11.64 13.48 -12.60
N ILE A 70 11.82 12.32 -11.97
CA ILE A 70 10.97 11.86 -10.88
C ILE A 70 11.04 12.82 -9.70
N GLN A 71 12.25 13.24 -9.31
CA GLN A 71 12.44 14.20 -8.23
C GLN A 71 11.73 15.51 -8.52
N ASN A 72 11.82 16.03 -9.75
CA ASN A 72 11.17 17.27 -10.16
C ASN A 72 9.65 17.16 -10.13
N GLN A 73 9.10 16.03 -10.58
CA GLN A 73 7.66 15.77 -10.55
C GLN A 73 7.14 15.74 -9.11
N ILE A 74 7.84 15.06 -8.22
CA ILE A 74 7.46 14.96 -6.81
C ILE A 74 7.60 16.32 -6.13
N ARG A 75 8.65 17.08 -6.42
CA ARG A 75 8.86 18.41 -5.86
C ARG A 75 7.74 19.38 -6.23
N ALA A 76 7.17 19.25 -7.43
CA ALA A 76 6.05 20.07 -7.86
C ALA A 76 4.79 19.81 -7.02
N ILE A 77 4.62 18.59 -6.50
CA ILE A 77 3.46 18.18 -5.70
C ILE A 77 3.74 18.34 -4.19
N LYS A 78 4.94 17.99 -3.76
CA LYS A 78 5.38 18.02 -2.36
C LYS A 78 6.76 18.66 -2.28
N PRO A 79 6.86 20.01 -2.17
CA PRO A 79 8.15 20.71 -2.19
C PRO A 79 9.13 20.28 -1.09
N ASP A 80 8.61 19.82 0.05
CA ASP A 80 9.38 19.35 1.22
C ASP A 80 9.62 17.84 1.22
N PHE A 81 9.56 17.18 0.05
CA PHE A 81 9.76 15.73 -0.04
C PHE A 81 11.16 15.34 0.45
N LYS A 82 11.25 14.12 1.01
CA LYS A 82 12.50 13.47 1.39
C LYS A 82 12.79 12.32 0.42
N THR A 83 14.04 11.91 0.33
CA THR A 83 14.43 10.77 -0.52
C THR A 83 13.63 9.50 -0.18
N GLU A 84 13.33 9.29 1.10
CA GLU A 84 12.51 8.15 1.55
C GLU A 84 11.08 8.17 1.00
N ASP A 85 10.58 9.33 0.58
CA ASP A 85 9.25 9.46 -0.02
C ASP A 85 9.22 8.90 -1.46
N ILE A 86 10.37 8.70 -2.09
CA ILE A 86 10.49 8.13 -3.42
C ILE A 86 10.64 6.62 -3.30
N THR A 87 9.63 5.90 -3.76
CA THR A 87 9.61 4.45 -3.78
C THR A 87 9.58 3.93 -5.22
N ALA A 88 9.94 2.66 -5.42
CA ALA A 88 9.74 2.00 -6.70
C ALA A 88 8.25 1.85 -6.98
N SER A 89 7.91 1.62 -8.27
CA SER A 89 6.55 1.24 -8.65
C SER A 89 6.11 0.03 -7.82
N PRO A 90 4.82 -0.03 -7.40
CA PRO A 90 4.26 -1.22 -6.75
C PRO A 90 4.43 -2.50 -7.57
N TYR A 91 4.61 -2.37 -8.87
CA TYR A 91 4.81 -3.49 -9.78
C TYR A 91 6.28 -3.84 -10.03
N ALA A 92 7.23 -3.09 -9.46
CA ALA A 92 8.66 -3.43 -9.47
C ALA A 92 8.96 -4.41 -8.32
N VAL A 93 8.54 -5.66 -8.50
CA VAL A 93 8.57 -6.70 -7.46
C VAL A 93 9.94 -7.37 -7.42
N TYR A 94 10.52 -7.44 -6.23
CA TYR A 94 11.74 -8.21 -5.95
C TYR A 94 11.41 -9.65 -5.58
N ASP A 95 10.40 -9.85 -4.74
CA ASP A 95 9.96 -11.16 -4.28
C ASP A 95 8.45 -11.16 -4.05
N TYR A 96 7.79 -12.29 -4.30
CA TYR A 96 6.36 -12.47 -4.06
C TYR A 96 6.08 -12.84 -2.61
N GLU A 97 6.72 -12.13 -1.71
CA GLU A 97 6.39 -12.12 -0.29
C GLU A 97 5.86 -10.73 0.08
N VAL A 98 4.89 -10.69 0.98
CA VAL A 98 4.35 -9.41 1.46
C VAL A 98 5.46 -8.65 2.15
N ASP A 99 5.62 -7.38 1.82
CA ASP A 99 6.66 -6.53 2.37
C ASP A 99 6.61 -6.54 3.90
N PRO A 100 7.73 -6.84 4.58
CA PRO A 100 7.78 -6.83 6.04
C PRO A 100 7.37 -5.50 6.66
N SER A 101 7.59 -4.38 5.97
CA SER A 101 7.18 -3.06 6.46
C SER A 101 5.66 -2.90 6.50
N LEU A 102 4.92 -3.74 5.78
CA LEU A 102 3.44 -3.79 5.80
C LEU A 102 2.91 -4.84 6.76
N GLY A 103 3.78 -5.63 7.38
CA GLY A 103 3.42 -6.70 8.31
C GLY A 103 3.77 -8.11 7.84
N GLY A 104 4.24 -8.27 6.61
CA GLY A 104 4.63 -9.56 6.04
C GLY A 104 3.47 -10.48 5.69
N ASN A 105 3.79 -11.71 5.30
CA ASN A 105 2.79 -12.72 4.90
C ASN A 105 1.78 -13.04 6.00
N ASP A 106 2.22 -13.02 7.25
CA ASP A 106 1.33 -13.33 8.38
C ASP A 106 0.25 -12.26 8.57
N ALA A 107 0.58 -11.00 8.33
CA ALA A 107 -0.40 -9.91 8.42
C ALA A 107 -1.50 -10.05 7.37
N ILE A 108 -1.15 -10.37 6.12
CA ILE A 108 -2.16 -10.57 5.07
C ILE A 108 -3.03 -11.79 5.36
N ARG A 109 -2.45 -12.85 5.92
CA ARG A 109 -3.21 -14.04 6.32
C ARG A 109 -4.21 -13.71 7.41
N ARG A 110 -3.79 -13.02 8.46
CA ARG A 110 -4.70 -12.57 9.54
C ARG A 110 -5.81 -11.68 9.01
N LEU A 111 -5.48 -10.79 8.09
CA LEU A 111 -6.47 -9.91 7.46
C LEU A 111 -7.50 -10.71 6.66
N HIS A 112 -7.07 -11.73 5.93
CA HIS A 112 -7.97 -12.59 5.16
C HIS A 112 -8.95 -13.35 6.05
N GLU A 113 -8.55 -13.72 7.26
CA GLU A 113 -9.39 -14.44 8.22
C GLU A 113 -10.46 -13.55 8.88
N ARG A 114 -10.35 -12.25 8.74
CA ARG A 114 -11.31 -11.28 9.29
C ARG A 114 -12.42 -11.01 8.28
#